data_6a29faf39021004dd95e011d5809f4ee
#
_entry.id   6a29faf39021004dd95e011d5809f4ee
#
_cell.length_a   1.000
_cell.length_b   1.000
_cell.length_c   1.000
_cell.angle_alpha   90.00
_cell.angle_beta   90.00
_cell.angle_gamma   90.00
#
_symmetry.space_group_name_H-M   'P 1'
#
loop_
_entity.id
_entity.type
_entity.pdbx_description
1 polymer ?
#
loop_
_entity_poly.entity_id
_entity_poly.type
_entity_poly.pdbx_seq_one_letter_code
_entity_poly.pdbx_strand_id
1 'polypeptide(L)'
;MKFLGKVLLTLLLLLVLSIVLCYVLLQTSWAAGWLSRWVSDNSEYRLSLGKIDHSWSQPGQVSFTDVTLGRAKQPGFLIAQQAVLGLSWRQLTEPRHFLSLNLQNGSLTLNNSTSPLPLQADTLRLTNMALNTTIEPQNKADQWKVTGQQVTGGLIPWQPLPGNSLGENAQFQFSAGSLTINGITAEKLYLQGSIQKNALTLSNFGADIAQGELTGNASQSADGSWLVDRLRLSNIRLQTPAALEDVWNTFLQLPPITLKRFDLIDARVEGKNWAFNDLDLTLKNITFKQGDWQSDEGELSLNAGDIIKGNIHLIDPIATFTLSPAGVAINQFSTRWQDGLLRTQGNWLRDSHRLQLDELTLVALVYTLPTDWKQQWQQTLPNWLSEVYISKLNANRNLLIDISPDFPFQITSLDAAGTNLLLAKNHQWGMWSGSLMLNAGNATFNKNDVRRPSLALSANEQQITVSDLSAFTKEGLLEATATIDQSPGRALSLALTGRSVDLNILQNWGWPALPLQGLGNLKLRISGNLTADKPLKPTINGSLQATDSHGQQVNQTMQNGEVHGVAGQ
;
A
#
# COMPACT_ATOMS: atom_id res chain seq x y z
N MET A 1 21.59 93.34 -7.59
CA MET A 1 21.81 92.04 -6.92
C MET A 1 20.74 91.62 -5.87
N LYS A 2 20.28 92.51 -4.95
CA LYS A 2 19.27 92.12 -3.92
C LYS A 2 17.89 91.72 -4.46
N PHE A 3 17.48 92.28 -5.63
CA PHE A 3 16.22 91.95 -6.26
C PHE A 3 16.25 90.58 -6.94
N LEU A 4 17.33 90.25 -7.64
CA LEU A 4 17.56 88.98 -8.30
C LEU A 4 17.62 87.83 -7.28
N GLY A 5 18.26 88.07 -6.11
CA GLY A 5 18.30 87.08 -5.02
C GLY A 5 16.92 86.78 -4.38
N LYS A 6 16.05 87.79 -4.26
CA LYS A 6 14.69 87.63 -3.76
C LYS A 6 13.84 86.85 -4.74
N VAL A 7 13.95 87.11 -6.05
CA VAL A 7 13.23 86.40 -7.10
C VAL A 7 13.69 84.91 -7.15
N LEU A 8 14.99 84.65 -7.07
CA LEU A 8 15.54 83.32 -7.03
C LEU A 8 15.10 82.53 -5.79
N LEU A 9 15.10 83.21 -4.62
CA LEU A 9 14.61 82.60 -3.36
C LEU A 9 13.09 82.25 -3.44
N THR A 10 12.30 83.18 -4.03
CA THR A 10 10.84 82.94 -4.20
C THR A 10 10.57 81.82 -5.18
N LEU A 11 11.31 81.71 -6.29
CA LEU A 11 11.24 80.62 -7.24
C LEU A 11 11.65 79.27 -6.60
N LEU A 12 12.73 79.28 -5.80
CA LEU A 12 13.19 78.12 -5.05
C LEU A 12 12.10 77.64 -4.04
N LEU A 13 11.49 78.63 -3.34
CA LEU A 13 10.44 78.34 -2.35
C LEU A 13 9.15 77.81 -3.01
N LEU A 14 8.77 78.36 -4.17
CA LEU A 14 7.68 77.86 -5.00
C LEU A 14 7.97 76.48 -5.55
N LEU A 15 9.21 76.20 -5.96
CA LEU A 15 9.64 74.87 -6.40
C LEU A 15 9.56 73.87 -5.26
N VAL A 16 10.07 74.19 -4.08
CA VAL A 16 9.99 73.34 -2.89
C VAL A 16 8.52 73.10 -2.48
N LEU A 17 7.69 74.16 -2.47
CA LEU A 17 6.27 74.04 -2.16
C LEU A 17 5.56 73.19 -3.18
N SER A 18 5.87 73.32 -4.45
CA SER A 18 5.34 72.50 -5.53
C SER A 18 5.73 71.00 -5.36
N ILE A 19 6.99 70.74 -5.01
CA ILE A 19 7.48 69.39 -4.74
C ILE A 19 6.75 68.77 -3.53
N VAL A 20 6.61 69.54 -2.43
CA VAL A 20 5.87 69.11 -1.23
C VAL A 20 4.39 68.85 -1.55
N LEU A 21 3.77 69.75 -2.32
CA LEU A 21 2.37 69.60 -2.73
C LEU A 21 2.19 68.35 -3.62
N CYS A 22 3.05 68.14 -4.60
CA CYS A 22 3.06 66.93 -5.42
C CYS A 22 3.27 65.69 -4.57
N TYR A 23 4.18 65.71 -3.61
CA TYR A 23 4.44 64.63 -2.69
C TYR A 23 3.19 64.28 -1.85
N VAL A 24 2.51 65.28 -1.28
CA VAL A 24 1.28 65.10 -0.49
C VAL A 24 0.13 64.57 -1.39
N LEU A 25 0.01 65.10 -2.61
CA LEU A 25 -0.99 64.63 -3.57
C LEU A 25 -0.75 63.17 -3.97
N LEU A 26 0.50 62.77 -4.12
CA LEU A 26 0.83 61.35 -4.45
C LEU A 26 0.43 60.37 -3.36
N GLN A 27 0.28 60.81 -2.10
CA GLN A 27 -0.17 59.95 -0.97
C GLN A 27 -1.69 59.90 -0.81
N THR A 28 -2.43 60.47 -1.74
CA THR A 28 -3.90 60.49 -1.68
C THR A 28 -4.51 59.35 -2.46
N SER A 29 -5.77 59.02 -2.17
CA SER A 29 -6.57 58.06 -2.94
C SER A 29 -6.79 58.49 -4.41
N TRP A 30 -6.67 59.79 -4.69
CA TRP A 30 -6.71 60.33 -6.06
C TRP A 30 -5.55 59.82 -6.90
N ALA A 31 -4.32 59.88 -6.37
CA ALA A 31 -3.13 59.36 -7.06
C ALA A 31 -3.21 57.81 -7.23
N ALA A 32 -3.69 57.09 -6.22
CA ALA A 32 -3.92 55.68 -6.30
C ALA A 32 -4.94 55.32 -7.43
N GLY A 33 -6.04 56.08 -7.53
CA GLY A 33 -7.02 55.92 -8.60
C GLY A 33 -6.49 56.29 -9.99
N TRP A 34 -5.62 57.32 -10.08
CA TRP A 34 -4.95 57.68 -11.33
C TRP A 34 -3.96 56.57 -11.78
N LEU A 35 -3.10 56.08 -10.88
CA LEU A 35 -2.18 54.98 -11.18
C LEU A 35 -2.91 53.71 -11.58
N SER A 36 -3.99 53.38 -10.88
CA SER A 36 -4.84 52.22 -11.18
C SER A 36 -5.41 52.27 -12.60
N ARG A 37 -5.92 53.45 -13.00
CA ARG A 37 -6.45 53.65 -14.37
C ARG A 37 -5.32 53.60 -15.38
N TRP A 38 -4.19 54.31 -15.14
CA TRP A 38 -3.08 54.34 -16.09
C TRP A 38 -2.54 52.95 -16.38
N VAL A 39 -2.34 52.08 -15.35
CA VAL A 39 -1.88 50.70 -15.53
C VAL A 39 -2.95 49.89 -16.28
N SER A 40 -4.22 50.04 -15.92
CA SER A 40 -5.31 49.28 -16.52
C SER A 40 -5.57 49.65 -17.98
N ASP A 41 -5.34 50.91 -18.37
CA ASP A 41 -5.58 51.41 -19.73
C ASP A 41 -4.36 51.16 -20.66
N ASN A 42 -3.15 51.02 -20.09
CA ASN A 42 -1.90 50.86 -20.85
C ASN A 42 -1.27 49.47 -20.72
N SER A 43 -1.98 48.49 -20.14
CA SER A 43 -1.52 47.10 -20.03
C SER A 43 -2.67 46.11 -20.11
N GLU A 44 -2.35 44.84 -20.26
CA GLU A 44 -3.33 43.71 -20.17
C GLU A 44 -3.81 43.44 -18.74
N TYR A 45 -3.27 44.15 -17.76
CA TYR A 45 -3.57 44.00 -16.35
C TYR A 45 -4.58 45.04 -15.87
N ARG A 46 -5.43 44.65 -14.94
CA ARG A 46 -6.36 45.49 -14.20
C ARG A 46 -5.82 45.68 -12.79
N LEU A 47 -5.40 46.91 -12.46
CA LEU A 47 -4.92 47.28 -11.13
C LEU A 47 -5.98 48.09 -10.40
N SER A 48 -6.20 47.82 -9.12
CA SER A 48 -6.97 48.64 -8.20
C SER A 48 -6.15 48.89 -6.93
N LEU A 49 -6.06 50.12 -6.50
CA LEU A 49 -5.33 50.57 -5.30
C LEU A 49 -6.23 51.47 -4.47
N GLY A 50 -6.26 51.27 -3.13
CA GLY A 50 -6.97 52.16 -2.22
C GLY A 50 -6.19 53.44 -1.93
N LYS A 51 -4.97 53.33 -1.46
CA LYS A 51 -4.09 54.47 -1.11
C LYS A 51 -2.63 54.13 -1.41
N ILE A 52 -1.86 55.17 -1.76
CA ILE A 52 -0.41 55.12 -1.83
C ILE A 52 0.15 55.82 -0.57
N ASP A 53 1.10 55.21 0.09
CA ASP A 53 1.76 55.77 1.27
C ASP A 53 3.28 55.65 1.15
N HIS A 54 4.00 56.70 1.58
CA HIS A 54 5.45 56.76 1.53
C HIS A 54 5.97 57.47 2.80
N SER A 55 7.01 56.92 3.43
CA SER A 55 7.60 57.48 4.63
C SER A 55 9.02 58.04 4.35
N TRP A 56 9.29 59.24 4.82
CA TRP A 56 10.62 59.83 4.77
C TRP A 56 11.67 59.06 5.59
N SER A 57 11.24 58.27 6.59
CA SER A 57 12.13 57.40 7.34
C SER A 57 12.60 56.18 6.53
N GLN A 58 11.86 55.84 5.47
CA GLN A 58 12.16 54.72 4.58
C GLN A 58 11.98 55.15 3.10
N PRO A 59 12.86 56.03 2.60
CA PRO A 59 12.68 56.67 1.29
C PRO A 59 12.71 55.68 0.10
N GLY A 60 13.29 54.50 0.28
CA GLY A 60 13.30 53.44 -0.73
C GLY A 60 12.08 52.53 -0.71
N GLN A 61 11.02 52.83 0.05
CA GLN A 61 9.82 51.97 0.13
C GLN A 61 8.55 52.75 -0.19
N VAL A 62 7.65 52.10 -0.94
CA VAL A 62 6.32 52.63 -1.22
C VAL A 62 5.30 51.55 -0.80
N SER A 63 4.30 51.97 -0.02
CA SER A 63 3.26 51.12 0.49
C SER A 63 1.93 51.40 -0.24
N PHE A 64 1.21 50.35 -0.59
CA PHE A 64 -0.11 50.42 -1.22
C PHE A 64 -1.10 49.66 -0.34
N THR A 65 -2.28 50.24 -0.17
CA THR A 65 -3.40 49.56 0.53
C THR A 65 -4.43 49.07 -0.46
N ASP A 66 -5.17 48.04 -0.07
CA ASP A 66 -6.30 47.46 -0.82
C ASP A 66 -5.94 47.14 -2.28
N VAL A 67 -4.83 46.43 -2.46
CA VAL A 67 -4.28 46.12 -3.77
C VAL A 67 -5.05 44.95 -4.38
N THR A 68 -5.56 45.14 -5.59
CA THR A 68 -6.10 44.07 -6.42
C THR A 68 -5.45 44.12 -7.79
N LEU A 69 -4.79 43.03 -8.19
CA LEU A 69 -4.21 42.87 -9.52
C LEU A 69 -4.81 41.65 -10.22
N GLY A 70 -5.31 41.87 -11.41
CA GLY A 70 -5.93 40.82 -12.23
C GLY A 70 -5.65 41.04 -13.71
N ARG A 71 -6.18 40.20 -14.57
CA ARG A 71 -6.25 40.43 -16.02
C ARG A 71 -7.59 41.02 -16.41
N ALA A 72 -7.62 41.72 -17.53
CA ALA A 72 -8.86 42.26 -18.07
C ALA A 72 -9.91 41.14 -18.23
N LYS A 73 -11.13 41.36 -17.71
CA LYS A 73 -12.26 40.41 -17.71
C LYS A 73 -12.07 39.12 -16.89
N GLN A 74 -11.03 39.03 -16.02
CA GLN A 74 -10.80 37.92 -15.12
C GLN A 74 -10.83 38.38 -13.65
N PRO A 75 -11.13 37.48 -12.67
CA PRO A 75 -10.97 37.80 -11.27
C PRO A 75 -9.52 38.20 -10.94
N GLY A 76 -9.32 39.00 -9.90
CA GLY A 76 -7.98 39.35 -9.42
C GLY A 76 -7.23 38.08 -8.99
N PHE A 77 -6.02 37.89 -9.51
CA PHE A 77 -5.16 36.77 -9.10
C PHE A 77 -4.32 37.12 -7.86
N LEU A 78 -4.12 38.43 -7.59
CA LEU A 78 -3.50 38.93 -6.38
C LEU A 78 -4.43 39.91 -5.70
N ILE A 79 -4.73 39.67 -4.44
CA ILE A 79 -5.44 40.57 -3.55
C ILE A 79 -4.58 40.71 -2.29
N ALA A 80 -4.30 41.92 -1.84
CA ALA A 80 -3.56 42.17 -0.63
C ALA A 80 -4.08 43.43 0.07
N GLN A 81 -4.28 43.36 1.39
CA GLN A 81 -4.65 44.53 2.18
C GLN A 81 -3.49 45.56 2.16
N GLN A 82 -2.27 45.07 2.15
CA GLN A 82 -1.08 45.89 2.03
C GLN A 82 -0.04 45.24 1.12
N ALA A 83 0.54 46.05 0.21
CA ALA A 83 1.69 45.69 -0.59
C ALA A 83 2.77 46.76 -0.41
N VAL A 84 3.98 46.33 0.02
CA VAL A 84 5.13 47.24 0.18
C VAL A 84 6.17 46.89 -0.87
N LEU A 85 6.47 47.86 -1.73
CA LEU A 85 7.51 47.76 -2.75
C LEU A 85 8.78 48.45 -2.29
N GLY A 86 9.90 47.72 -2.27
CA GLY A 86 11.23 48.28 -2.10
C GLY A 86 11.79 48.72 -3.46
N LEU A 87 12.25 49.97 -3.53
CA LEU A 87 12.79 50.59 -4.73
C LEU A 87 14.32 50.60 -4.67
N SER A 88 14.94 50.50 -5.84
CA SER A 88 16.39 50.63 -6.00
C SER A 88 16.71 51.42 -7.27
N TRP A 89 17.95 51.82 -7.48
CA TRP A 89 18.37 52.48 -8.72
C TRP A 89 18.19 51.58 -9.96
N ARG A 90 18.01 50.30 -9.78
CA ARG A 90 17.76 49.32 -10.85
C ARG A 90 16.44 49.56 -11.61
N GLN A 91 15.44 50.20 -10.96
CA GLN A 91 14.20 50.58 -11.65
C GLN A 91 14.40 51.58 -12.80
N LEU A 92 15.52 52.30 -12.86
CA LEU A 92 15.80 53.19 -13.98
C LEU A 92 16.08 52.41 -15.28
N THR A 93 16.62 51.23 -15.19
CA THR A 93 16.93 50.35 -16.33
C THR A 93 15.95 49.19 -16.45
N GLU A 94 15.44 48.70 -15.34
CA GLU A 94 14.50 47.58 -15.23
C GLU A 94 13.27 47.98 -14.41
N PRO A 95 12.28 48.68 -15.00
CA PRO A 95 11.17 49.28 -14.25
C PRO A 95 10.27 48.29 -13.49
N ARG A 96 10.29 47.03 -13.87
CA ARG A 96 9.46 45.93 -13.26
C ARG A 96 10.23 45.10 -12.25
N HIS A 97 11.50 45.41 -11.97
CA HIS A 97 12.35 44.70 -11.03
C HIS A 97 12.50 45.51 -9.73
N PHE A 98 11.94 45.01 -8.64
CA PHE A 98 11.94 45.66 -7.33
C PHE A 98 13.02 45.05 -6.41
N LEU A 99 13.53 45.84 -5.47
CA LEU A 99 14.40 45.34 -4.41
C LEU A 99 13.66 44.37 -3.50
N SER A 100 12.41 44.70 -3.16
CA SER A 100 11.56 43.82 -2.37
C SER A 100 10.09 44.01 -2.71
N LEU A 101 9.33 42.93 -2.61
CA LEU A 101 7.88 42.91 -2.66
C LEU A 101 7.36 42.19 -1.40
N ASN A 102 6.65 42.90 -0.54
CA ASN A 102 6.04 42.36 0.66
C ASN A 102 4.53 42.49 0.55
N LEU A 103 3.83 41.34 0.58
CA LEU A 103 2.38 41.21 0.47
C LEU A 103 1.80 40.74 1.80
N GLN A 104 0.78 41.44 2.30
CA GLN A 104 0.20 41.16 3.61
C GLN A 104 -1.33 41.04 3.54
N ASN A 105 -1.86 40.06 4.27
CA ASN A 105 -3.31 39.85 4.48
C ASN A 105 -4.10 39.85 3.18
N GLY A 106 -4.05 38.77 2.42
CA GLY A 106 -4.73 38.71 1.14
C GLY A 106 -4.79 37.31 0.56
N SER A 107 -4.91 37.23 -0.76
CA SER A 107 -4.91 35.99 -1.49
C SER A 107 -4.08 36.06 -2.76
N LEU A 108 -3.43 34.96 -3.09
CA LEU A 108 -2.68 34.77 -4.33
C LEU A 108 -3.25 33.52 -5.04
N THR A 109 -3.75 33.72 -6.25
CA THR A 109 -4.23 32.63 -7.10
C THR A 109 -3.23 32.42 -8.23
N LEU A 110 -2.51 31.30 -8.21
CA LEU A 110 -1.56 30.89 -9.22
C LEU A 110 -2.22 29.90 -10.16
N ASN A 111 -2.50 30.31 -11.38
CA ASN A 111 -2.91 29.38 -12.44
C ASN A 111 -1.69 29.14 -13.34
N ASN A 112 -1.60 27.96 -13.95
CA ASN A 112 -0.60 27.62 -14.97
C ASN A 112 -0.82 28.47 -16.24
N SER A 113 -0.75 29.80 -16.09
CA SER A 113 -0.84 30.69 -17.23
C SER A 113 0.52 30.78 -17.92
N THR A 114 0.52 30.67 -19.22
CA THR A 114 1.71 30.80 -20.08
C THR A 114 2.39 32.17 -20.00
N SER A 115 1.73 33.18 -19.41
CA SER A 115 2.28 34.53 -19.26
C SER A 115 2.89 34.72 -17.87
N PRO A 116 4.14 35.26 -17.80
CA PRO A 116 4.78 35.53 -16.52
C PRO A 116 4.05 36.61 -15.74
N LEU A 117 4.18 36.60 -14.42
CA LEU A 117 3.75 37.73 -13.59
C LEU A 117 4.48 39.02 -14.00
N PRO A 118 3.82 40.17 -13.96
CA PRO A 118 4.39 41.40 -14.51
C PRO A 118 5.51 42.03 -13.66
N LEU A 119 5.86 41.39 -12.53
CA LEU A 119 6.77 41.92 -11.53
C LEU A 119 7.88 40.91 -11.20
N GLN A 120 9.04 41.41 -10.86
CA GLN A 120 10.18 40.66 -10.34
C GLN A 120 10.71 41.36 -9.09
N ALA A 121 11.35 40.64 -8.17
CA ALA A 121 11.95 41.20 -6.98
C ALA A 121 13.19 40.39 -6.55
N ASP A 122 14.18 41.10 -5.95
CA ASP A 122 15.30 40.43 -5.29
C ASP A 122 14.80 39.67 -4.05
N THR A 123 13.71 40.11 -3.43
CA THR A 123 13.06 39.44 -2.30
C THR A 123 11.55 39.53 -2.42
N LEU A 124 10.86 38.38 -2.43
CA LEU A 124 9.42 38.30 -2.20
C LEU A 124 9.16 37.87 -0.77
N ARG A 125 8.26 38.56 -0.08
CA ARG A 125 7.77 38.19 1.25
C ARG A 125 6.26 38.16 1.29
N LEU A 126 5.73 37.09 1.83
CA LEU A 126 4.30 36.89 2.07
C LEU A 126 4.06 36.89 3.58
N THR A 127 2.98 37.50 4.03
CA THR A 127 2.57 37.52 5.44
C THR A 127 1.07 37.30 5.51
N ASN A 128 0.65 36.20 6.10
CA ASN A 128 -0.76 35.84 6.28
C ASN A 128 -1.56 35.89 4.95
N MET A 129 -1.08 35.21 3.92
CA MET A 129 -1.73 35.12 2.62
C MET A 129 -2.53 33.81 2.46
N ALA A 130 -3.64 33.87 1.75
CA ALA A 130 -4.27 32.65 1.24
C ALA A 130 -3.68 32.31 -0.14
N LEU A 131 -3.33 31.05 -0.36
CA LEU A 131 -2.82 30.53 -1.63
C LEU A 131 -3.86 29.62 -2.27
N ASN A 132 -4.18 29.86 -3.54
CA ASN A 132 -5.00 28.99 -4.35
C ASN A 132 -4.27 28.69 -5.65
N THR A 133 -4.03 27.41 -5.92
CA THR A 133 -3.40 27.00 -7.18
C THR A 133 -4.00 25.67 -7.67
N THR A 134 -4.02 25.50 -8.99
CA THR A 134 -4.32 24.23 -9.62
C THR A 134 -3.07 23.78 -10.35
N ILE A 135 -2.57 22.61 -10.00
CA ILE A 135 -1.40 21.98 -10.62
C ILE A 135 -1.89 20.92 -11.58
N GLU A 136 -1.50 21.01 -12.84
CA GLU A 136 -1.75 19.98 -13.85
C GLU A 136 -0.56 19.03 -13.88
N PRO A 137 -0.71 17.76 -13.46
CA PRO A 137 0.36 16.79 -13.59
C PRO A 137 0.62 16.48 -15.08
N GLN A 138 1.85 16.10 -15.41
CA GLN A 138 2.26 15.77 -16.79
C GLN A 138 1.44 14.63 -17.43
N ASN A 139 0.83 13.78 -16.62
CA ASN A 139 -0.11 12.74 -17.05
C ASN A 139 -1.53 13.18 -16.72
N LYS A 140 -2.25 13.63 -17.69
CA LYS A 140 -3.56 14.33 -17.79
C LYS A 140 -4.76 13.76 -17.00
N ALA A 141 -4.62 12.93 -15.98
CA ALA A 141 -5.78 12.29 -15.37
C ALA A 141 -6.47 13.15 -14.30
N ASP A 142 -5.71 13.84 -13.41
CA ASP A 142 -6.32 14.59 -12.30
C ASP A 142 -5.60 15.92 -12.04
N GLN A 143 -6.35 17.01 -12.09
CA GLN A 143 -5.86 18.34 -11.66
C GLN A 143 -5.73 18.34 -10.13
N TRP A 144 -4.55 18.67 -9.63
CA TRP A 144 -4.33 18.83 -8.20
C TRP A 144 -4.75 20.23 -7.75
N LYS A 145 -5.78 20.30 -6.93
CA LYS A 145 -6.22 21.54 -6.31
C LYS A 145 -5.49 21.74 -4.99
N VAL A 146 -4.70 22.81 -4.92
CA VAL A 146 -3.92 23.16 -3.71
C VAL A 146 -4.45 24.48 -3.15
N THR A 147 -4.84 24.46 -1.88
CA THR A 147 -5.27 25.65 -1.15
C THR A 147 -4.47 25.78 0.15
N GLY A 148 -3.85 26.93 0.35
CA GLY A 148 -3.10 27.26 1.57
C GLY A 148 -3.75 28.43 2.32
N GLN A 149 -3.73 28.38 3.66
CA GLN A 149 -4.22 29.44 4.53
C GLN A 149 -3.09 29.94 5.43
N GLN A 150 -3.08 31.24 5.72
CA GLN A 150 -2.10 31.87 6.58
C GLN A 150 -0.66 31.60 6.12
N VAL A 151 -0.44 31.63 4.81
CA VAL A 151 0.90 31.42 4.23
C VAL A 151 1.77 32.62 4.56
N THR A 152 2.89 32.35 5.20
CA THR A 152 3.90 33.34 5.59
C THR A 152 5.28 32.82 5.20
N GLY A 153 6.11 33.68 4.61
CA GLY A 153 7.44 33.26 4.19
C GLY A 153 8.05 34.14 3.14
N GLY A 154 9.06 33.63 2.45
CA GLY A 154 9.78 34.41 1.44
C GLY A 154 10.50 33.55 0.41
N LEU A 155 10.83 34.19 -0.69
CA LEU A 155 11.54 33.66 -1.85
C LEU A 155 12.64 34.66 -2.27
N ILE A 156 13.86 34.18 -2.50
CA ILE A 156 15.03 34.98 -2.83
C ILE A 156 15.88 34.30 -3.91
N PRO A 157 16.10 34.89 -5.08
CA PRO A 157 15.32 35.97 -5.70
C PRO A 157 13.97 35.48 -6.21
N TRP A 158 13.04 36.39 -6.50
CA TRP A 158 11.77 36.06 -7.16
C TRP A 158 11.76 36.61 -8.58
N GLN A 159 11.91 35.72 -9.52
CA GLN A 159 11.97 36.01 -10.96
C GLN A 159 11.06 35.05 -11.73
N PRO A 160 9.74 35.31 -11.71
CA PRO A 160 8.77 34.44 -12.37
C PRO A 160 8.98 34.36 -13.88
N LEU A 161 8.85 33.17 -14.44
CA LEU A 161 8.97 32.88 -15.86
C LEU A 161 7.67 32.29 -16.40
N PRO A 162 7.47 32.29 -17.73
CA PRO A 162 6.32 31.59 -18.34
C PRO A 162 6.26 30.14 -17.87
N GLY A 163 5.11 29.72 -17.31
CA GLY A 163 4.93 28.37 -16.77
C GLY A 163 5.64 28.06 -15.45
N ASN A 164 6.46 29.00 -14.91
CA ASN A 164 7.14 28.81 -13.63
C ASN A 164 7.05 30.11 -12.79
N SER A 165 6.05 30.18 -11.92
CA SER A 165 5.79 31.35 -11.07
C SER A 165 6.83 31.57 -9.96
N LEU A 166 7.66 30.57 -9.65
CA LEU A 166 8.70 30.65 -8.62
C LEU A 166 10.06 31.07 -9.18
N GLY A 167 10.29 30.87 -10.49
CA GLY A 167 11.57 31.13 -11.16
C GLY A 167 12.50 29.91 -11.19
N GLU A 168 13.62 30.02 -11.92
CA GLU A 168 14.58 28.90 -12.11
C GLU A 168 15.59 28.75 -10.98
N ASN A 169 15.88 29.85 -10.26
CA ASN A 169 16.90 29.87 -9.21
C ASN A 169 16.35 30.70 -8.05
N ALA A 170 16.05 30.05 -6.95
CA ALA A 170 15.51 30.69 -5.77
C ALA A 170 15.77 29.89 -4.51
N GLN A 171 15.93 30.56 -3.39
CA GLN A 171 15.84 29.97 -2.05
C GLN A 171 14.50 30.37 -1.45
N PHE A 172 13.85 29.48 -0.74
CA PHE A 172 12.56 29.76 -0.13
C PHE A 172 12.43 29.18 1.26
N GLN A 173 11.61 29.85 2.06
CA GLN A 173 11.15 29.38 3.34
C GLN A 173 9.71 29.83 3.53
N PHE A 174 8.80 28.89 3.74
CA PHE A 174 7.39 29.15 3.95
C PHE A 174 6.84 28.38 5.15
N SER A 175 5.86 28.96 5.78
CA SER A 175 4.97 28.30 6.74
C SER A 175 3.52 28.57 6.34
N ALA A 176 2.62 27.64 6.67
CA ALA A 176 1.19 27.82 6.48
C ALA A 176 0.44 27.27 7.69
N GLY A 177 -0.64 27.93 8.07
CA GLY A 177 -1.54 27.42 9.10
C GLY A 177 -2.20 26.12 8.65
N SER A 178 -2.63 26.06 7.38
CA SER A 178 -3.08 24.85 6.73
C SER A 178 -2.77 24.82 5.24
N LEU A 179 -2.57 23.62 4.71
CA LEU A 179 -2.45 23.34 3.28
C LEU A 179 -3.34 22.15 2.95
N THR A 180 -4.25 22.31 2.00
CA THR A 180 -5.11 21.23 1.52
C THR A 180 -4.76 20.88 0.09
N ILE A 181 -4.49 19.61 -0.16
CA ILE A 181 -4.20 19.04 -1.49
C ILE A 181 -5.24 17.96 -1.77
N ASN A 182 -6.09 18.16 -2.78
CA ASN A 182 -7.16 17.22 -3.15
C ASN A 182 -8.03 16.74 -1.97
N GLY A 183 -8.32 17.65 -1.03
CA GLY A 183 -9.14 17.36 0.15
C GLY A 183 -8.39 16.80 1.36
N ILE A 184 -7.11 16.47 1.23
CA ILE A 184 -6.24 16.08 2.36
C ILE A 184 -5.65 17.35 2.94
N THR A 185 -5.90 17.62 4.21
CA THR A 185 -5.41 18.82 4.90
C THR A 185 -4.22 18.47 5.79
N ALA A 186 -3.14 19.23 5.61
CA ALA A 186 -2.00 19.29 6.51
C ALA A 186 -2.02 20.63 7.26
N GLU A 187 -1.77 20.60 8.56
CA GLU A 187 -1.74 21.79 9.42
C GLU A 187 -0.30 22.12 9.82
N LYS A 188 -0.06 23.38 10.24
CA LYS A 188 1.25 23.85 10.69
C LYS A 188 2.39 23.52 9.73
N LEU A 189 2.12 23.64 8.43
CA LEU A 189 3.13 23.36 7.41
C LEU A 189 4.34 24.27 7.57
N TYR A 190 5.50 23.66 7.49
CA TYR A 190 6.78 24.34 7.33
C TYR A 190 7.53 23.76 6.13
N LEU A 191 8.14 24.60 5.32
CA LEU A 191 8.79 24.22 4.07
C LEU A 191 10.00 25.12 3.81
N GLN A 192 11.19 24.54 3.67
CA GLN A 192 12.42 25.24 3.34
C GLN A 192 13.15 24.52 2.20
N GLY A 193 13.67 25.28 1.26
CA GLY A 193 14.37 24.68 0.15
C GLY A 193 14.94 25.66 -0.84
N SER A 194 15.30 25.13 -2.00
CA SER A 194 15.82 25.90 -3.14
C SER A 194 15.37 25.29 -4.48
N ILE A 195 15.32 26.15 -5.48
CA ILE A 195 15.15 25.78 -6.89
C ILE A 195 16.44 26.15 -7.60
N GLN A 196 17.02 25.25 -8.38
CA GLN A 196 18.19 25.51 -9.21
C GLN A 196 18.00 24.82 -10.57
N LYS A 197 17.94 25.61 -11.64
CA LYS A 197 17.75 25.11 -13.01
C LYS A 197 16.58 24.12 -13.12
N ASN A 198 15.43 24.45 -12.55
CA ASN A 198 14.22 23.62 -12.45
C ASN A 198 14.34 22.36 -11.58
N ALA A 199 15.45 22.10 -10.91
CA ALA A 199 15.54 21.10 -9.86
C ALA A 199 15.08 21.69 -8.53
N LEU A 200 14.17 21.00 -7.83
CA LEU A 200 13.65 21.42 -6.53
C LEU A 200 14.37 20.66 -5.42
N THR A 201 14.88 21.36 -4.43
CA THR A 201 15.41 20.75 -3.20
C THR A 201 14.60 21.23 -2.00
N LEU A 202 13.97 20.30 -1.29
CA LEU A 202 13.31 20.51 -0.02
C LEU A 202 14.29 20.09 1.08
N SER A 203 15.04 21.04 1.63
CA SER A 203 16.05 20.76 2.65
C SER A 203 15.42 20.35 3.98
N ASN A 204 14.22 20.87 4.27
CA ASN A 204 13.43 20.51 5.43
C ASN A 204 11.95 20.83 5.17
N PHE A 205 11.07 19.90 5.53
CA PHE A 205 9.64 20.14 5.57
C PHE A 205 9.00 19.38 6.73
N GLY A 206 7.90 19.92 7.22
CA GLY A 206 7.10 19.28 8.28
C GLY A 206 5.66 19.79 8.28
N ALA A 207 4.76 18.97 8.76
CA ALA A 207 3.34 19.31 8.93
C ALA A 207 2.66 18.33 9.90
N ASP A 208 1.54 18.75 10.48
CA ASP A 208 0.61 17.86 11.16
C ASP A 208 -0.37 17.30 10.12
N ILE A 209 -0.48 15.99 10.00
CA ILE A 209 -1.37 15.32 9.04
C ILE A 209 -2.01 14.09 9.68
N ALA A 210 -3.30 13.85 9.43
CA ALA A 210 -4.02 12.68 9.93
C ALA A 210 -3.78 12.42 11.44
N GLN A 211 -3.84 13.48 12.25
CA GLN A 211 -3.63 13.50 13.71
C GLN A 211 -2.18 13.19 14.16
N GLY A 212 -1.27 12.98 13.24
CA GLY A 212 0.14 12.73 13.50
C GLY A 212 1.04 13.80 12.86
N GLU A 213 2.32 13.48 12.77
CA GLU A 213 3.36 14.38 12.28
C GLU A 213 4.04 13.81 11.04
N LEU A 214 4.29 14.69 10.07
CA LEU A 214 5.10 14.44 8.88
C LEU A 214 6.35 15.29 8.94
N THR A 215 7.52 14.71 8.75
CA THR A 215 8.79 15.45 8.59
C THR A 215 9.66 14.81 7.52
N GLY A 216 10.47 15.60 6.84
CA GLY A 216 11.36 15.04 5.83
C GLY A 216 12.23 16.04 5.09
N ASN A 217 12.99 15.46 4.17
CA ASN A 217 13.74 16.17 3.15
C ASN A 217 13.72 15.37 1.84
N ALA A 218 13.66 16.07 0.72
CA ALA A 218 13.53 15.45 -0.59
C ALA A 218 14.08 16.40 -1.67
N SER A 219 14.40 15.84 -2.82
CA SER A 219 14.74 16.62 -4.00
C SER A 219 14.03 16.05 -5.23
N GLN A 220 13.66 16.94 -6.14
CA GLN A 220 13.12 16.58 -7.44
C GLN A 220 14.12 17.03 -8.50
N SER A 221 14.56 16.12 -9.33
CA SER A 221 15.42 16.40 -10.47
C SER A 221 14.64 17.08 -11.61
N ALA A 222 15.33 17.67 -12.55
CA ALA A 222 14.71 18.34 -13.71
C ALA A 222 13.89 17.40 -14.60
N ASP A 223 14.16 16.08 -14.57
CA ASP A 223 13.39 15.05 -15.26
C ASP A 223 12.10 14.62 -14.53
N GLY A 224 11.82 15.24 -13.37
CA GLY A 224 10.64 14.96 -12.56
C GLY A 224 10.79 13.81 -11.57
N SER A 225 11.95 13.13 -11.53
CA SER A 225 12.20 12.05 -10.57
C SER A 225 12.45 12.61 -9.16
N TRP A 226 11.94 11.88 -8.15
CA TRP A 226 12.10 12.26 -6.75
C TRP A 226 13.14 11.42 -6.03
N LEU A 227 13.99 12.08 -5.26
CA LEU A 227 14.87 11.46 -4.28
C LEU A 227 14.45 11.95 -2.89
N VAL A 228 14.00 11.03 -2.06
CA VAL A 228 13.63 11.29 -0.66
C VAL A 228 14.74 10.75 0.22
N ASP A 229 15.56 11.65 0.79
CA ASP A 229 16.64 11.23 1.68
C ASP A 229 16.09 10.70 3.00
N ARG A 230 15.08 11.38 3.54
CA ARG A 230 14.36 10.95 4.75
C ARG A 230 12.92 11.44 4.72
N LEU A 231 12.00 10.55 5.01
CA LEU A 231 10.60 10.85 5.25
C LEU A 231 10.16 10.10 6.50
N ARG A 232 9.59 10.81 7.46
CA ARG A 232 9.06 10.22 8.69
C ARG A 232 7.62 10.65 8.89
N LEU A 233 6.78 9.69 9.15
CA LEU A 233 5.40 9.83 9.56
C LEU A 233 5.25 9.20 10.96
N SER A 234 4.70 9.90 11.92
CA SER A 234 4.51 9.38 13.28
C SER A 234 3.11 9.65 13.80
N ASN A 235 2.57 8.70 14.56
CA ASN A 235 1.24 8.77 15.18
C ASN A 235 0.10 9.00 14.18
N ILE A 236 0.21 8.46 12.97
CA ILE A 236 -0.79 8.64 11.91
C ILE A 236 -2.06 7.85 12.26
N ARG A 237 -3.21 8.52 12.16
CA ARG A 237 -4.54 7.93 12.37
C ARG A 237 -5.40 8.26 11.15
N LEU A 238 -5.48 7.33 10.21
CA LEU A 238 -6.15 7.54 8.92
C LEU A 238 -7.28 6.52 8.71
N GLN A 239 -8.46 7.03 8.41
CA GLN A 239 -9.59 6.22 7.95
C GLN A 239 -9.92 6.59 6.51
N THR A 240 -10.10 5.59 5.64
CA THR A 240 -10.44 5.78 4.23
C THR A 240 -11.54 4.82 3.81
N PRO A 241 -12.49 5.22 2.96
CA PRO A 241 -13.46 4.30 2.38
C PRO A 241 -12.88 3.39 1.29
N ALA A 242 -11.61 3.61 0.89
CA ALA A 242 -10.96 2.89 -0.20
C ALA A 242 -10.64 1.43 0.18
N ALA A 243 -10.68 0.53 -0.81
CA ALA A 243 -10.11 -0.80 -0.69
C ALA A 243 -8.57 -0.72 -0.67
N LEU A 244 -7.91 -1.73 -0.12
CA LEU A 244 -6.44 -1.76 -0.05
C LEU A 244 -5.80 -1.72 -1.45
N GLU A 245 -6.43 -2.38 -2.40
CA GLU A 245 -6.03 -2.42 -3.81
C GLU A 245 -6.06 -1.03 -4.45
N ASP A 246 -7.06 -0.20 -4.13
CA ASP A 246 -7.18 1.18 -4.65
C ASP A 246 -6.08 2.08 -4.07
N VAL A 247 -5.77 1.93 -2.79
CA VAL A 247 -4.65 2.62 -2.14
C VAL A 247 -3.33 2.23 -2.81
N TRP A 248 -3.13 0.94 -3.06
CA TRP A 248 -1.95 0.44 -3.74
C TRP A 248 -1.83 0.96 -5.17
N ASN A 249 -2.91 0.94 -5.93
CA ASN A 249 -2.94 1.46 -7.30
C ASN A 249 -2.60 2.95 -7.37
N THR A 250 -3.01 3.74 -6.38
CA THR A 250 -2.62 5.16 -6.27
C THR A 250 -1.10 5.29 -6.07
N PHE A 251 -0.51 4.41 -5.26
CA PHE A 251 0.94 4.37 -5.03
C PHE A 251 1.73 4.04 -6.31
N LEU A 252 1.20 3.12 -7.14
CA LEU A 252 1.81 2.72 -8.41
C LEU A 252 1.81 3.84 -9.49
N GLN A 253 0.96 4.85 -9.34
CA GLN A 253 0.86 6.01 -10.26
C GLN A 253 1.81 7.16 -9.89
N LEU A 254 2.55 7.05 -8.79
CA LEU A 254 3.51 8.06 -8.39
C LEU A 254 4.62 8.23 -9.45
N PRO A 255 5.18 9.45 -9.60
CA PRO A 255 6.35 9.66 -10.43
C PRO A 255 7.52 8.79 -9.94
N PRO A 256 8.57 8.60 -10.75
CA PRO A 256 9.76 7.87 -10.31
C PRO A 256 10.26 8.43 -8.98
N ILE A 257 10.37 7.58 -7.97
CA ILE A 257 10.74 7.96 -6.61
C ILE A 257 11.77 6.99 -6.02
N THR A 258 12.83 7.52 -5.47
CA THR A 258 13.81 6.77 -4.68
C THR A 258 13.70 7.21 -3.22
N LEU A 259 13.37 6.28 -2.34
CA LEU A 259 13.32 6.44 -0.89
C LEU A 259 14.62 5.92 -0.30
N LYS A 260 15.54 6.77 0.14
CA LYS A 260 16.70 6.33 0.91
C LYS A 260 16.27 5.86 2.28
N ARG A 261 15.34 6.59 2.91
CA ARG A 261 14.74 6.20 4.17
C ARG A 261 13.32 6.74 4.31
N PHE A 262 12.39 5.84 4.61
CA PHE A 262 11.04 6.14 5.03
C PHE A 262 10.75 5.43 6.34
N ASP A 263 10.28 6.15 7.35
CA ASP A 263 9.86 5.61 8.64
C ASP A 263 8.39 6.00 8.89
N LEU A 264 7.53 5.00 9.05
CA LEU A 264 6.17 5.15 9.56
C LEU A 264 6.15 4.55 10.96
N ILE A 265 5.75 5.31 11.97
CA ILE A 265 5.85 4.92 13.38
C ILE A 265 4.50 5.11 14.05
N ASP A 266 4.05 4.09 14.77
CA ASP A 266 2.79 4.07 15.50
C ASP A 266 1.62 4.54 14.61
N ALA A 267 1.43 3.90 13.47
CA ALA A 267 0.36 4.23 12.55
C ALA A 267 -0.85 3.32 12.74
N ARG A 268 -2.03 3.91 12.65
CA ARG A 268 -3.30 3.20 12.50
C ARG A 268 -3.96 3.65 11.21
N VAL A 269 -4.08 2.72 10.28
CA VAL A 269 -4.66 2.97 8.97
C VAL A 269 -5.76 1.94 8.72
N GLU A 270 -6.96 2.42 8.48
CA GLU A 270 -8.14 1.59 8.31
C GLU A 270 -8.85 1.91 7.00
N GLY A 271 -9.31 0.89 6.31
CA GLY A 271 -10.08 1.00 5.08
C GLY A 271 -11.24 0.02 5.01
N LYS A 272 -11.83 -0.11 3.82
CA LYS A 272 -12.92 -1.06 3.60
C LYS A 272 -12.40 -2.49 3.70
N ASN A 273 -12.75 -3.20 4.77
CA ASN A 273 -12.36 -4.59 5.05
C ASN A 273 -10.86 -4.82 5.25
N TRP A 274 -10.11 -3.79 5.64
CA TRP A 274 -8.72 -3.93 6.00
C TRP A 274 -8.33 -2.92 7.08
N ALA A 275 -7.35 -3.29 7.91
CA ALA A 275 -6.77 -2.41 8.92
C ALA A 275 -5.32 -2.81 9.23
N PHE A 276 -4.51 -1.80 9.55
CA PHE A 276 -3.18 -1.92 10.14
C PHE A 276 -3.19 -1.15 11.44
N ASN A 277 -2.97 -1.81 12.57
CA ASN A 277 -2.93 -1.20 13.89
C ASN A 277 -1.52 -1.25 14.45
N ASP A 278 -1.12 -0.16 15.13
CA ASP A 278 0.21 -0.02 15.75
C ASP A 278 1.33 -0.38 14.76
N LEU A 279 1.21 0.15 13.52
CA LEU A 279 2.10 -0.18 12.43
C LEU A 279 3.37 0.65 12.51
N ASP A 280 4.50 -0.03 12.64
CA ASP A 280 5.83 0.48 12.37
C ASP A 280 6.34 -0.10 11.05
N LEU A 281 6.66 0.76 10.09
CA LEU A 281 7.19 0.37 8.78
C LEU A 281 8.42 1.20 8.45
N THR A 282 9.51 0.54 8.16
CA THR A 282 10.74 1.19 7.67
C THR A 282 11.06 0.67 6.27
N LEU A 283 11.26 1.61 5.34
CA LEU A 283 11.76 1.34 4.00
C LEU A 283 13.14 2.00 3.86
N LYS A 284 14.11 1.26 3.28
CA LYS A 284 15.43 1.80 2.95
C LYS A 284 15.83 1.42 1.53
N ASN A 285 16.40 2.37 0.81
CA ASN A 285 16.90 2.20 -0.55
C ASN A 285 15.86 1.59 -1.51
N ILE A 286 14.61 2.03 -1.41
CA ILE A 286 13.53 1.59 -2.27
C ILE A 286 13.37 2.56 -3.43
N THR A 287 13.47 2.04 -4.64
CA THR A 287 13.20 2.79 -5.87
C THR A 287 11.96 2.24 -6.55
N PHE A 288 10.97 3.11 -6.77
CA PHE A 288 9.78 2.83 -7.56
C PHE A 288 9.84 3.60 -8.89
N LYS A 289 9.58 2.90 -9.98
CA LYS A 289 9.50 3.49 -11.31
C LYS A 289 8.52 2.72 -12.18
N GLN A 290 7.63 3.43 -12.86
CA GLN A 290 6.62 2.84 -13.75
C GLN A 290 5.74 1.76 -13.08
N GLY A 291 5.37 1.98 -11.82
CA GLY A 291 4.53 1.05 -11.08
C GLY A 291 5.24 -0.21 -10.56
N ASP A 292 6.56 -0.26 -10.60
CA ASP A 292 7.36 -1.39 -10.15
C ASP A 292 8.56 -0.94 -9.30
N TRP A 293 9.10 -1.84 -8.45
CA TRP A 293 10.34 -1.56 -7.76
C TRP A 293 11.54 -1.93 -8.64
N GLN A 294 12.57 -1.09 -8.58
CA GLN A 294 13.83 -1.24 -9.29
C GLN A 294 15.02 -1.14 -8.31
N SER A 295 14.81 -1.57 -7.08
CA SER A 295 15.85 -1.55 -6.04
C SER A 295 16.82 -2.70 -6.23
N ASP A 296 18.14 -2.44 -6.10
CA ASP A 296 19.16 -3.50 -6.10
C ASP A 296 19.24 -4.20 -4.73
N GLU A 297 19.15 -3.42 -3.64
CA GLU A 297 19.19 -3.89 -2.25
C GLU A 297 18.22 -3.05 -1.41
N GLY A 298 16.93 -3.10 -1.74
CA GLY A 298 15.89 -2.40 -0.98
C GLY A 298 15.53 -3.19 0.28
N GLU A 299 15.47 -2.53 1.43
CA GLU A 299 15.05 -3.16 2.69
C GLU A 299 13.65 -2.69 3.09
N LEU A 300 12.81 -3.62 3.53
CA LEU A 300 11.51 -3.37 4.14
C LEU A 300 11.46 -4.07 5.49
N SER A 301 11.15 -3.34 6.54
CA SER A 301 10.94 -3.87 7.89
C SER A 301 9.58 -3.45 8.40
N LEU A 302 8.79 -4.40 8.89
CA LEU A 302 7.44 -4.19 9.37
C LEU A 302 7.27 -4.82 10.75
N ASN A 303 6.61 -4.09 11.64
CA ASN A 303 6.07 -4.57 12.91
C ASN A 303 4.68 -3.95 13.11
N ALA A 304 3.71 -4.71 13.54
CA ALA A 304 2.37 -4.19 13.84
C ALA A 304 1.75 -4.93 15.01
N GLY A 305 0.74 -4.33 15.64
CA GLY A 305 -0.11 -5.01 16.61
C GLY A 305 -1.06 -5.97 15.89
N ASP A 306 -1.74 -5.47 14.85
CA ASP A 306 -2.66 -6.25 14.05
C ASP A 306 -2.60 -5.87 12.57
N ILE A 307 -2.76 -6.88 11.71
CA ILE A 307 -3.06 -6.72 10.28
C ILE A 307 -4.32 -7.51 9.97
N ILE A 308 -5.34 -6.82 9.48
CA ILE A 308 -6.63 -7.39 9.11
C ILE A 308 -6.87 -7.17 7.61
N LYS A 309 -7.22 -8.21 6.88
CA LYS A 309 -7.71 -8.14 5.50
C LYS A 309 -8.77 -9.21 5.26
N GLY A 310 -10.04 -8.80 5.18
CA GLY A 310 -11.16 -9.73 5.08
C GLY A 310 -11.19 -10.69 6.26
N ASN A 311 -11.06 -11.99 6.00
CA ASN A 311 -11.06 -13.05 7.03
C ASN A 311 -9.65 -13.37 7.58
N ILE A 312 -8.62 -12.70 7.06
CA ILE A 312 -7.24 -12.88 7.54
C ILE A 312 -7.00 -11.88 8.67
N HIS A 313 -6.64 -12.39 9.84
CA HIS A 313 -6.23 -11.61 11.01
C HIS A 313 -4.88 -12.11 11.49
N LEU A 314 -3.85 -11.27 11.34
CA LEU A 314 -2.51 -11.52 11.80
C LEU A 314 -2.26 -10.67 13.04
N ILE A 315 -1.80 -11.28 14.12
CA ILE A 315 -1.54 -10.62 15.41
C ILE A 315 -0.03 -10.59 15.64
N ASP A 316 0.49 -9.46 16.09
CA ASP A 316 1.92 -9.22 16.30
C ASP A 316 2.80 -9.63 15.09
N PRO A 317 2.45 -9.26 13.83
CA PRO A 317 3.27 -9.61 12.69
C PRO A 317 4.59 -8.84 12.71
N ILE A 318 5.69 -9.58 12.54
CA ILE A 318 7.04 -9.05 12.37
C ILE A 318 7.56 -9.58 11.04
N ALA A 319 8.02 -8.68 10.17
CA ALA A 319 8.55 -9.06 8.87
C ALA A 319 9.77 -8.23 8.48
N THR A 320 10.71 -8.86 7.83
CA THR A 320 11.85 -8.19 7.17
C THR A 320 12.03 -8.78 5.78
N PHE A 321 12.09 -7.90 4.78
CA PHE A 321 12.23 -8.26 3.38
C PHE A 321 13.40 -7.51 2.75
N THR A 322 14.03 -8.14 1.77
CA THR A 322 14.99 -7.48 0.86
C THR A 322 14.44 -7.55 -0.56
N LEU A 323 14.34 -6.41 -1.21
CA LEU A 323 13.86 -6.27 -2.58
C LEU A 323 15.08 -6.16 -3.52
N SER A 324 15.04 -6.95 -4.58
CA SER A 324 16.04 -6.92 -5.65
C SER A 324 15.35 -7.04 -7.02
N PRO A 325 16.04 -6.82 -8.13
CA PRO A 325 15.50 -7.08 -9.46
C PRO A 325 15.03 -8.54 -9.64
N ALA A 326 15.69 -9.49 -8.98
CA ALA A 326 15.37 -10.92 -9.05
C ALA A 326 14.08 -11.29 -8.26
N GLY A 327 13.65 -10.47 -7.30
CA GLY A 327 12.45 -10.73 -6.50
C GLY A 327 12.54 -10.18 -5.08
N VAL A 328 11.88 -10.88 -4.16
CA VAL A 328 11.79 -10.49 -2.75
C VAL A 328 12.33 -11.62 -1.88
N ALA A 329 13.39 -11.34 -1.11
CA ALA A 329 13.85 -12.22 -0.05
C ALA A 329 13.02 -11.98 1.21
N ILE A 330 12.44 -13.03 1.77
CA ILE A 330 11.74 -13.06 3.06
C ILE A 330 12.78 -13.45 4.11
N ASN A 331 13.47 -12.46 4.67
CA ASN A 331 14.52 -12.72 5.66
C ASN A 331 13.93 -13.25 6.96
N GLN A 332 12.74 -12.75 7.29
CA GLN A 332 11.94 -13.18 8.43
C GLN A 332 10.49 -12.81 8.20
N PHE A 333 9.59 -13.73 8.52
CA PHE A 333 8.17 -13.45 8.74
C PHE A 333 7.70 -14.28 9.93
N SER A 334 7.08 -13.65 10.90
CA SER A 334 6.53 -14.29 12.09
C SER A 334 5.26 -13.57 12.52
N THR A 335 4.21 -14.32 12.85
CA THR A 335 2.92 -13.78 13.32
C THR A 335 2.17 -14.81 14.12
N ARG A 336 1.28 -14.37 14.97
CA ARG A 336 0.20 -15.23 15.48
C ARG A 336 -0.97 -15.19 14.50
N TRP A 337 -1.42 -16.38 14.11
CA TRP A 337 -2.54 -16.59 13.21
C TRP A 337 -3.34 -17.80 13.69
N GLN A 338 -4.67 -17.70 13.71
CA GLN A 338 -5.55 -18.78 14.16
C GLN A 338 -5.10 -19.36 15.51
N ASP A 339 -4.93 -18.50 16.49
CA ASP A 339 -4.48 -18.78 17.87
C ASP A 339 -3.09 -19.39 18.02
N GLY A 340 -2.41 -19.72 16.91
CA GLY A 340 -1.08 -20.31 16.89
C GLY A 340 -0.02 -19.39 16.32
N LEU A 341 1.19 -19.94 16.19
CA LEU A 341 2.36 -19.26 15.63
C LEU A 341 2.61 -19.74 14.20
N LEU A 342 2.78 -18.79 13.29
CA LEU A 342 3.29 -19.00 11.94
C LEU A 342 4.63 -18.30 11.80
N ARG A 343 5.66 -19.02 11.33
CA ARG A 343 6.98 -18.47 11.04
C ARG A 343 7.51 -19.02 9.74
N THR A 344 8.14 -18.14 8.94
CA THR A 344 8.75 -18.56 7.67
C THR A 344 9.90 -17.65 7.26
N GLN A 345 10.73 -18.17 6.36
CA GLN A 345 11.78 -17.47 5.62
C GLN A 345 11.89 -18.09 4.22
N GLY A 346 12.41 -17.34 3.26
CA GLY A 346 12.53 -17.80 1.88
C GLY A 346 12.61 -16.69 0.87
N ASN A 347 12.16 -16.96 -0.36
CA ASN A 347 12.23 -16.00 -1.46
C ASN A 347 10.99 -16.09 -2.35
N TRP A 348 10.54 -14.96 -2.86
CA TRP A 348 9.67 -14.91 -4.02
C TRP A 348 10.51 -14.51 -5.24
N LEU A 349 10.55 -15.36 -6.25
CA LEU A 349 11.33 -15.16 -7.48
C LEU A 349 10.45 -14.54 -8.56
N ARG A 350 10.85 -13.39 -9.08
CA ARG A 350 10.08 -12.60 -10.03
C ARG A 350 9.87 -13.31 -11.37
N ASP A 351 10.93 -13.82 -11.98
CA ASP A 351 10.89 -14.37 -13.33
C ASP A 351 10.04 -15.65 -13.44
N SER A 352 10.08 -16.48 -12.40
CA SER A 352 9.33 -17.74 -12.36
C SER A 352 8.01 -17.62 -11.61
N HIS A 353 7.71 -16.48 -10.98
CA HIS A 353 6.57 -16.29 -10.08
C HIS A 353 6.50 -17.39 -8.99
N ARG A 354 7.66 -17.80 -8.50
CA ARG A 354 7.80 -18.90 -7.55
C ARG A 354 8.02 -18.38 -6.14
N LEU A 355 7.17 -18.82 -5.22
CA LEU A 355 7.41 -18.68 -3.78
C LEU A 355 8.19 -19.90 -3.29
N GLN A 356 9.43 -19.68 -2.89
CA GLN A 356 10.31 -20.71 -2.33
C GLN A 356 10.54 -20.41 -0.86
N LEU A 357 9.96 -21.22 0.03
CA LEU A 357 10.16 -21.13 1.46
C LEU A 357 11.26 -22.11 1.89
N ASP A 358 12.29 -21.61 2.55
CA ASP A 358 13.35 -22.44 3.10
C ASP A 358 12.84 -23.23 4.31
N GLU A 359 12.04 -22.57 5.15
CA GLU A 359 11.37 -23.18 6.28
C GLU A 359 10.00 -22.55 6.51
N LEU A 360 9.00 -23.41 6.77
CA LEU A 360 7.69 -23.02 7.27
C LEU A 360 7.43 -23.74 8.58
N THR A 361 7.19 -22.98 9.64
CA THR A 361 6.89 -23.50 10.98
C THR A 361 5.49 -23.07 11.39
N LEU A 362 4.66 -24.02 11.82
CA LEU A 362 3.29 -23.85 12.28
C LEU A 362 3.15 -24.48 13.67
N VAL A 363 2.75 -23.73 14.69
CA VAL A 363 2.65 -24.26 16.06
C VAL A 363 1.33 -23.89 16.69
N ALA A 364 0.62 -24.90 17.17
CA ALA A 364 -0.60 -24.77 17.94
C ALA A 364 -1.72 -23.99 17.21
N LEU A 365 -1.79 -24.05 15.89
CA LEU A 365 -2.88 -23.44 15.12
C LEU A 365 -4.20 -24.14 15.43
N VAL A 366 -5.26 -23.36 15.57
CA VAL A 366 -6.65 -23.82 15.65
C VAL A 366 -7.35 -23.40 14.37
N TYR A 367 -7.33 -24.28 13.36
CA TYR A 367 -7.80 -23.91 12.03
C TYR A 367 -9.08 -24.68 11.64
N THR A 368 -10.16 -23.93 11.47
CA THR A 368 -11.39 -24.45 10.87
C THR A 368 -11.37 -24.15 9.39
N LEU A 369 -11.46 -25.20 8.57
CA LEU A 369 -11.50 -25.06 7.11
C LEU A 369 -12.72 -24.24 6.68
N PRO A 370 -12.58 -23.32 5.72
CA PRO A 370 -13.73 -22.67 5.10
C PRO A 370 -14.69 -23.70 4.48
N THR A 371 -15.98 -23.42 4.48
CA THR A 371 -16.99 -24.36 3.94
C THR A 371 -16.78 -24.67 2.46
N ASP A 372 -16.12 -23.78 1.73
CA ASP A 372 -15.80 -23.90 0.30
C ASP A 372 -14.32 -24.27 0.04
N TRP A 373 -13.59 -24.76 1.05
CA TRP A 373 -12.16 -25.04 0.93
C TRP A 373 -11.81 -25.98 -0.25
N LYS A 374 -12.67 -26.92 -0.58
CA LYS A 374 -12.49 -27.83 -1.73
C LYS A 374 -12.54 -27.08 -3.05
N GLN A 375 -13.42 -26.08 -3.16
CA GLN A 375 -13.52 -25.22 -4.35
C GLN A 375 -12.32 -24.25 -4.43
N GLN A 376 -11.91 -23.68 -3.30
CA GLN A 376 -10.72 -22.81 -3.23
C GLN A 376 -9.45 -23.58 -3.64
N TRP A 377 -9.31 -24.83 -3.23
CA TRP A 377 -8.19 -25.68 -3.62
C TRP A 377 -8.12 -25.96 -5.13
N GLN A 378 -9.24 -25.90 -5.81
CA GLN A 378 -9.35 -26.12 -7.27
C GLN A 378 -9.17 -24.83 -8.08
N GLN A 379 -9.18 -23.67 -7.42
CA GLN A 379 -8.97 -22.39 -8.11
C GLN A 379 -7.51 -22.24 -8.57
N THR A 380 -7.36 -21.61 -9.73
CA THR A 380 -6.03 -21.22 -10.21
C THR A 380 -5.43 -20.11 -9.34
N LEU A 381 -4.17 -20.23 -9.02
CA LEU A 381 -3.41 -19.19 -8.33
C LEU A 381 -3.31 -17.91 -9.19
N PRO A 382 -3.18 -16.73 -8.55
CA PRO A 382 -3.04 -15.47 -9.26
C PRO A 382 -1.76 -15.45 -10.12
N ASN A 383 -1.74 -14.60 -11.14
CA ASN A 383 -0.64 -14.54 -12.12
C ASN A 383 0.75 -14.30 -11.51
N TRP A 384 0.81 -13.62 -10.36
CA TRP A 384 2.07 -13.36 -9.66
C TRP A 384 2.61 -14.58 -8.87
N LEU A 385 1.86 -15.69 -8.81
CA LEU A 385 2.22 -16.90 -8.07
C LEU A 385 1.94 -18.15 -8.93
N SER A 386 2.97 -18.73 -9.52
CA SER A 386 2.84 -19.93 -10.34
C SER A 386 3.24 -21.20 -9.59
N GLU A 387 4.19 -21.10 -8.68
CA GLU A 387 4.73 -22.22 -7.91
C GLU A 387 4.86 -21.88 -6.43
N VAL A 388 4.58 -22.87 -5.57
CA VAL A 388 4.81 -22.81 -4.12
C VAL A 388 5.67 -24.01 -3.73
N TYR A 389 6.89 -23.73 -3.31
CA TYR A 389 7.86 -24.72 -2.89
C TYR A 389 8.29 -24.48 -1.43
N ILE A 390 8.32 -25.54 -0.63
CA ILE A 390 8.72 -25.50 0.77
C ILE A 390 9.84 -26.51 0.96
N SER A 391 11.04 -26.06 1.28
CA SER A 391 12.19 -26.95 1.52
C SER A 391 11.98 -27.78 2.78
N LYS A 392 11.48 -27.14 3.85
CA LYS A 392 11.23 -27.78 5.14
C LYS A 392 9.96 -27.25 5.78
N LEU A 393 9.02 -28.16 6.04
CA LEU A 393 7.79 -27.89 6.80
C LEU A 393 7.91 -28.53 8.19
N ASN A 394 7.62 -27.76 9.22
CA ASN A 394 7.47 -28.23 10.60
C ASN A 394 6.11 -27.73 11.15
N ALA A 395 5.23 -28.62 11.52
CA ALA A 395 3.99 -28.27 12.17
C ALA A 395 3.83 -29.07 13.45
N ASN A 396 3.45 -28.43 14.55
CA ASN A 396 3.39 -29.06 15.86
C ASN A 396 2.10 -28.67 16.62
N ARG A 397 1.42 -29.68 17.16
CA ARG A 397 0.25 -29.57 18.04
C ARG A 397 -0.89 -28.75 17.46
N ASN A 398 -1.13 -28.84 16.17
CA ASN A 398 -2.21 -28.10 15.52
C ASN A 398 -3.57 -28.82 15.70
N LEU A 399 -4.64 -28.07 15.58
CA LEU A 399 -6.02 -28.54 15.51
C LEU A 399 -6.59 -28.17 14.15
N LEU A 400 -7.03 -29.16 13.40
CA LEU A 400 -7.67 -28.97 12.09
C LEU A 400 -9.10 -29.48 12.14
N ILE A 401 -10.05 -28.66 11.71
CA ILE A 401 -11.47 -28.93 11.77
C ILE A 401 -12.11 -28.70 10.40
N ASP A 402 -12.91 -29.67 9.92
CA ASP A 402 -13.84 -29.49 8.82
C ASP A 402 -15.28 -29.76 9.33
N ILE A 403 -16.13 -28.75 9.21
CA ILE A 403 -17.54 -28.81 9.62
C ILE A 403 -18.47 -29.17 8.45
N SER A 404 -17.93 -29.57 7.29
CA SER A 404 -18.72 -29.94 6.11
C SER A 404 -19.72 -31.07 6.47
N PRO A 405 -21.02 -30.92 6.19
CA PRO A 405 -22.02 -31.94 6.54
C PRO A 405 -21.80 -33.27 5.83
N ASP A 406 -21.15 -33.29 4.67
CA ASP A 406 -20.93 -34.48 3.89
C ASP A 406 -19.91 -35.42 4.54
N PHE A 407 -18.82 -34.88 5.05
CA PHE A 407 -17.74 -35.63 5.69
C PHE A 407 -17.00 -34.76 6.70
N PRO A 408 -17.61 -34.47 7.87
CA PRO A 408 -16.97 -33.68 8.89
C PRO A 408 -15.77 -34.43 9.49
N PHE A 409 -14.70 -33.69 9.80
CA PHE A 409 -13.58 -34.26 10.53
C PHE A 409 -12.93 -33.25 11.49
N GLN A 410 -12.29 -33.84 12.51
CA GLN A 410 -11.46 -33.07 13.45
C GLN A 410 -10.18 -33.86 13.72
N ILE A 411 -9.03 -33.20 13.65
CA ILE A 411 -7.71 -33.79 13.93
C ILE A 411 -7.04 -32.98 15.01
N THR A 412 -6.74 -33.58 16.15
CA THR A 412 -6.18 -32.94 17.32
C THR A 412 -4.72 -33.31 17.52
N SER A 413 -3.92 -32.35 18.02
CA SER A 413 -2.47 -32.52 18.20
C SER A 413 -1.80 -33.00 16.92
N LEU A 414 -2.12 -32.34 15.80
CA LEU A 414 -1.58 -32.65 14.49
C LEU A 414 -0.16 -32.11 14.38
N ASP A 415 0.76 -33.04 14.18
CA ASP A 415 2.16 -32.78 13.85
C ASP A 415 2.39 -33.10 12.37
N ALA A 416 3.16 -32.28 11.67
CA ALA A 416 3.55 -32.50 10.29
C ALA A 416 5.05 -32.21 10.09
N ALA A 417 5.70 -33.07 9.33
CA ALA A 417 7.07 -32.86 8.86
C ALA A 417 7.11 -33.07 7.34
N GLY A 418 7.59 -32.07 6.62
CA GLY A 418 7.69 -32.13 5.17
C GLY A 418 9.05 -31.71 4.65
N THR A 419 9.47 -32.29 3.54
CA THR A 419 10.73 -31.94 2.88
C THR A 419 10.53 -31.85 1.37
N ASN A 420 11.10 -30.81 0.76
CA ASN A 420 11.08 -30.56 -0.68
C ASN A 420 9.67 -30.59 -1.29
N LEU A 421 8.71 -29.98 -0.57
CA LEU A 421 7.29 -29.98 -0.97
C LEU A 421 7.04 -28.97 -2.09
N LEU A 422 6.65 -29.42 -3.26
CA LEU A 422 6.09 -28.58 -4.31
C LEU A 422 4.55 -28.65 -4.23
N LEU A 423 3.96 -27.65 -3.59
CA LEU A 423 2.52 -27.59 -3.28
C LEU A 423 1.68 -26.87 -4.32
N ALA A 424 2.33 -26.17 -5.24
CA ALA A 424 1.67 -25.60 -6.42
C ALA A 424 2.62 -25.60 -7.60
N LYS A 425 2.10 -25.90 -8.80
CA LYS A 425 2.83 -25.91 -10.07
C LYS A 425 1.89 -25.42 -11.19
N ASN A 426 2.39 -24.53 -12.06
CA ASN A 426 1.61 -23.98 -13.16
C ASN A 426 0.28 -23.37 -12.70
N HIS A 427 0.30 -22.58 -11.64
CA HIS A 427 -0.87 -21.95 -11.01
C HIS A 427 -1.92 -22.93 -10.43
N GLN A 428 -1.57 -24.20 -10.23
CA GLN A 428 -2.48 -25.21 -9.71
C GLN A 428 -1.96 -25.80 -8.39
N TRP A 429 -2.83 -25.85 -7.38
CA TRP A 429 -2.56 -26.53 -6.14
C TRP A 429 -2.43 -28.05 -6.32
N GLY A 430 -1.60 -28.69 -5.51
CA GLY A 430 -1.40 -30.12 -5.50
C GLY A 430 -0.19 -30.51 -4.67
N MET A 431 0.11 -31.80 -4.61
CA MET A 431 1.36 -32.33 -4.08
C MET A 431 2.18 -32.86 -5.26
N TRP A 432 3.03 -32.00 -5.86
CA TRP A 432 3.74 -32.31 -7.11
C TRP A 432 5.08 -33.00 -6.88
N SER A 433 5.73 -32.73 -5.74
CA SER A 433 6.95 -33.42 -5.32
C SER A 433 7.16 -33.30 -3.82
N GLY A 434 8.09 -34.12 -3.27
CA GLY A 434 8.53 -34.09 -1.89
C GLY A 434 7.99 -35.22 -1.04
N SER A 435 8.24 -35.16 0.26
CA SER A 435 7.73 -36.10 1.25
C SER A 435 7.06 -35.38 2.40
N LEU A 436 5.97 -35.97 2.91
CA LEU A 436 5.20 -35.44 4.02
C LEU A 436 4.82 -36.57 4.98
N MET A 437 5.08 -36.34 6.25
CA MET A 437 4.63 -37.18 7.35
C MET A 437 3.67 -36.39 8.23
N LEU A 438 2.52 -36.96 8.54
CA LEU A 438 1.52 -36.43 9.46
C LEU A 438 1.32 -37.41 10.59
N ASN A 439 1.26 -36.93 11.83
CA ASN A 439 0.91 -37.70 13.00
C ASN A 439 -0.06 -36.87 13.85
N ALA A 440 -1.02 -37.52 14.49
CA ALA A 440 -1.90 -36.82 15.40
C ALA A 440 -2.18 -37.63 16.67
N GLY A 441 -2.65 -36.96 17.70
CA GLY A 441 -3.05 -37.58 18.95
C GLY A 441 -4.35 -38.38 18.75
N ASN A 442 -5.39 -37.69 18.29
CA ASN A 442 -6.69 -38.26 17.99
C ASN A 442 -7.28 -37.59 16.75
N ALA A 443 -8.18 -38.32 16.10
CA ALA A 443 -9.01 -37.73 15.04
C ALA A 443 -10.41 -38.36 15.05
N THR A 444 -11.39 -37.60 14.58
CA THR A 444 -12.74 -38.10 14.27
C THR A 444 -12.98 -37.89 12.78
N PHE A 445 -13.25 -38.93 12.03
CA PHE A 445 -13.58 -38.89 10.61
C PHE A 445 -15.01 -39.34 10.40
N ASN A 446 -15.93 -38.44 10.09
CA ASN A 446 -17.34 -38.70 9.90
C ASN A 446 -17.91 -39.66 10.94
N LYS A 447 -17.90 -39.28 12.22
CA LYS A 447 -18.39 -40.00 13.40
C LYS A 447 -17.53 -41.19 13.87
N ASN A 448 -16.46 -41.56 13.19
CA ASN A 448 -15.55 -42.60 13.61
C ASN A 448 -14.33 -42.03 14.32
N ASP A 449 -14.19 -42.33 15.60
CA ASP A 449 -13.03 -41.91 16.39
C ASP A 449 -11.85 -42.83 16.16
N VAL A 450 -10.69 -42.27 15.92
CA VAL A 450 -9.43 -42.97 15.79
C VAL A 450 -8.34 -42.33 16.64
N ARG A 451 -7.42 -43.13 17.10
CA ARG A 451 -6.31 -42.72 17.93
C ARG A 451 -5.01 -42.88 17.16
N ARG A 452 -4.08 -41.94 17.39
CA ARG A 452 -2.73 -41.91 16.78
C ARG A 452 -2.77 -42.17 15.27
N PRO A 453 -3.62 -41.44 14.51
CA PRO A 453 -3.55 -41.55 13.07
C PRO A 453 -2.16 -41.07 12.57
N SER A 454 -1.63 -41.83 11.62
CA SER A 454 -0.36 -41.58 10.96
C SER A 454 -0.53 -41.61 9.46
N LEU A 455 0.13 -40.71 8.74
CA LEU A 455 0.18 -40.70 7.29
C LEU A 455 1.63 -40.41 6.86
N ALA A 456 2.20 -41.26 6.00
CA ALA A 456 3.43 -41.01 5.30
C ALA A 456 3.19 -41.05 3.79
N LEU A 457 3.54 -40.01 3.11
CA LEU A 457 3.42 -39.93 1.66
C LEU A 457 4.66 -39.29 1.01
N SER A 458 4.89 -39.65 -0.23
CA SER A 458 5.88 -39.03 -1.11
C SER A 458 5.26 -38.76 -2.48
N ALA A 459 5.71 -37.73 -3.15
CA ALA A 459 5.28 -37.39 -4.47
C ALA A 459 6.47 -37.17 -5.41
N ASN A 460 6.28 -37.51 -6.67
CA ASN A 460 7.14 -37.14 -7.78
C ASN A 460 6.25 -36.74 -8.97
N GLU A 461 6.83 -36.36 -10.09
CA GLU A 461 6.07 -35.89 -11.26
C GLU A 461 5.06 -36.91 -11.82
N GLN A 462 5.20 -38.19 -11.51
CA GLN A 462 4.36 -39.26 -12.05
C GLN A 462 3.24 -39.65 -11.09
N GLN A 463 3.51 -39.73 -9.79
CA GLN A 463 2.52 -40.20 -8.81
C GLN A 463 2.78 -39.69 -7.40
N ILE A 464 1.74 -39.65 -6.60
CA ILE A 464 1.74 -39.56 -5.15
C ILE A 464 1.59 -40.97 -4.59
N THR A 465 2.53 -41.35 -3.71
CA THR A 465 2.50 -42.67 -3.04
C THR A 465 2.27 -42.46 -1.55
N VAL A 466 1.19 -42.97 -1.03
CA VAL A 466 0.92 -43.10 0.41
C VAL A 466 1.48 -44.46 0.84
N SER A 467 2.63 -44.42 1.51
CA SER A 467 3.35 -45.62 1.97
C SER A 467 2.81 -46.17 3.30
N ASP A 468 2.29 -45.28 4.13
CA ASP A 468 1.62 -45.61 5.40
C ASP A 468 0.44 -44.67 5.62
N LEU A 469 -0.70 -45.25 5.91
CA LEU A 469 -1.85 -44.59 6.50
C LEU A 469 -2.41 -45.57 7.55
N SER A 470 -2.25 -45.22 8.82
CA SER A 470 -2.61 -46.09 9.90
C SER A 470 -3.31 -45.35 11.03
N ALA A 471 -4.23 -46.04 11.72
CA ALA A 471 -4.91 -45.49 12.89
C ALA A 471 -5.47 -46.60 13.77
N PHE A 472 -5.42 -46.41 15.09
CA PHE A 472 -6.09 -47.31 16.04
C PHE A 472 -7.55 -46.90 16.17
N THR A 473 -8.45 -47.85 15.99
CA THR A 473 -9.85 -47.73 16.37
C THR A 473 -10.01 -48.00 17.87
N LYS A 474 -11.22 -48.11 18.37
CA LYS A 474 -11.47 -48.45 19.77
C LYS A 474 -10.83 -49.77 20.16
N GLU A 475 -10.98 -50.78 19.33
CA GLU A 475 -10.55 -52.16 19.64
C GLU A 475 -9.49 -52.72 18.68
N GLY A 476 -9.28 -52.08 17.52
CA GLY A 476 -8.43 -52.61 16.46
C GLY A 476 -7.54 -51.60 15.76
N LEU A 477 -7.04 -52.01 14.62
CA LEU A 477 -6.09 -51.23 13.81
C LEU A 477 -6.55 -51.17 12.35
N LEU A 478 -6.49 -50.00 11.76
CA LEU A 478 -6.64 -49.75 10.32
C LEU A 478 -5.27 -49.42 9.73
N GLU A 479 -4.97 -50.03 8.59
CA GLU A 479 -3.75 -49.75 7.82
C GLU A 479 -4.10 -49.64 6.33
N ALA A 480 -3.56 -48.67 5.64
CA ALA A 480 -3.78 -48.50 4.21
C ALA A 480 -2.53 -48.02 3.48
N THR A 481 -2.49 -48.34 2.20
CA THR A 481 -1.56 -47.76 1.23
C THR A 481 -2.35 -47.23 0.04
N ALA A 482 -1.85 -46.20 -0.63
CA ALA A 482 -2.50 -45.68 -1.81
C ALA A 482 -1.50 -45.16 -2.83
N THR A 483 -1.91 -45.09 -4.08
CA THR A 483 -1.20 -44.39 -5.14
C THR A 483 -2.19 -43.51 -5.90
N ILE A 484 -1.76 -42.29 -6.25
CA ILE A 484 -2.53 -41.36 -7.06
C ILE A 484 -1.63 -40.94 -8.23
N ASP A 485 -2.08 -41.23 -9.45
CA ASP A 485 -1.37 -40.81 -10.66
C ASP A 485 -1.45 -39.28 -10.80
N GLN A 486 -0.37 -38.63 -11.26
CA GLN A 486 -0.32 -37.19 -11.52
C GLN A 486 -0.76 -36.83 -12.96
N SER A 487 -1.10 -37.80 -13.81
CA SER A 487 -1.70 -37.56 -15.12
C SER A 487 -3.11 -36.93 -15.02
N PRO A 488 -3.66 -36.36 -16.09
CA PRO A 488 -4.96 -35.67 -16.05
C PRO A 488 -6.12 -36.49 -15.50
N GLY A 489 -6.06 -37.83 -15.64
CA GLY A 489 -7.10 -38.76 -15.09
C GLY A 489 -7.02 -38.95 -13.58
N ARG A 490 -5.90 -38.62 -12.94
CA ARG A 490 -5.66 -38.79 -11.50
C ARG A 490 -6.14 -40.15 -10.97
N ALA A 491 -5.68 -41.23 -11.61
CA ALA A 491 -6.07 -42.58 -11.21
C ALA A 491 -5.62 -42.84 -9.76
N LEU A 492 -6.59 -43.24 -8.93
CA LEU A 492 -6.42 -43.63 -7.54
C LEU A 492 -6.43 -45.15 -7.40
N SER A 493 -5.52 -45.70 -6.62
CA SER A 493 -5.57 -47.07 -6.10
C SER A 493 -5.35 -47.02 -4.60
N LEU A 494 -6.24 -47.68 -3.83
CA LEU A 494 -6.19 -47.75 -2.37
C LEU A 494 -6.35 -49.22 -1.94
N ALA A 495 -5.52 -49.66 -1.01
CA ALA A 495 -5.65 -50.91 -0.30
C ALA A 495 -5.74 -50.65 1.21
N LEU A 496 -6.84 -51.00 1.84
CA LEU A 496 -7.10 -50.85 3.27
C LEU A 496 -7.27 -52.22 3.92
N THR A 497 -6.65 -52.43 5.07
CA THR A 497 -6.84 -53.57 5.93
C THR A 497 -7.30 -53.13 7.31
N GLY A 498 -8.25 -53.82 7.89
CA GLY A 498 -8.69 -53.64 9.27
C GLY A 498 -8.55 -54.94 10.04
N ARG A 499 -7.99 -54.86 11.24
CA ARG A 499 -7.84 -55.98 12.16
C ARG A 499 -8.56 -55.67 13.46
N SER A 500 -9.55 -56.56 13.83
CA SER A 500 -10.38 -56.39 15.01
C SER A 500 -11.10 -55.04 15.07
N VAL A 501 -11.60 -54.58 13.93
CA VAL A 501 -12.31 -53.29 13.80
C VAL A 501 -13.81 -53.50 13.79
N ASP A 502 -14.59 -52.51 14.19
CA ASP A 502 -16.02 -52.50 14.01
C ASP A 502 -16.35 -52.57 12.50
N LEU A 503 -17.04 -53.58 12.06
CA LEU A 503 -17.36 -53.80 10.66
C LEU A 503 -18.30 -52.72 10.07
N ASN A 504 -19.02 -51.97 10.93
CA ASN A 504 -19.84 -50.83 10.52
C ASN A 504 -19.01 -49.53 10.24
N ILE A 505 -17.72 -49.53 10.54
CA ILE A 505 -16.86 -48.33 10.34
C ILE A 505 -16.93 -47.81 8.90
N LEU A 506 -17.00 -48.72 7.92
CA LEU A 506 -17.07 -48.39 6.51
C LEU A 506 -18.40 -47.75 6.09
N GLN A 507 -19.50 -48.00 6.83
CA GLN A 507 -20.80 -47.40 6.56
C GLN A 507 -20.76 -45.88 6.74
N ASN A 508 -20.11 -45.39 7.80
CA ASN A 508 -19.94 -43.98 8.02
C ASN A 508 -19.03 -43.32 6.94
N TRP A 509 -18.27 -44.10 6.20
CA TRP A 509 -17.40 -43.64 5.12
C TRP A 509 -17.97 -43.88 3.71
N GLY A 510 -19.26 -44.20 3.64
CA GLY A 510 -20.02 -44.31 2.39
C GLY A 510 -20.08 -45.70 1.76
N TRP A 511 -19.55 -46.72 2.41
CA TRP A 511 -19.79 -48.12 2.00
C TRP A 511 -21.15 -48.57 2.53
N PRO A 512 -21.94 -49.37 1.78
CA PRO A 512 -23.18 -49.91 2.28
C PRO A 512 -23.00 -50.78 3.54
N ALA A 513 -24.05 -50.88 4.36
CA ALA A 513 -24.03 -51.72 5.55
C ALA A 513 -23.70 -53.17 5.22
N LEU A 514 -22.80 -53.75 6.00
CA LEU A 514 -22.47 -55.18 5.87
C LEU A 514 -23.51 -56.03 6.60
N PRO A 515 -23.83 -57.24 6.12
CA PRO A 515 -24.69 -58.17 6.83
C PRO A 515 -23.96 -58.88 8.00
N LEU A 516 -22.87 -58.34 8.46
CA LEU A 516 -22.07 -58.77 9.60
C LEU A 516 -22.10 -57.69 10.68
N GLN A 517 -22.00 -58.08 11.94
CA GLN A 517 -21.99 -57.14 13.07
C GLN A 517 -20.82 -57.41 14.02
N GLY A 518 -20.45 -56.39 14.77
CA GLY A 518 -19.39 -56.45 15.77
C GLY A 518 -18.01 -56.31 15.19
N LEU A 519 -17.03 -56.85 15.91
CA LEU A 519 -15.62 -56.76 15.54
C LEU A 519 -15.23 -57.82 14.51
N GLY A 520 -14.37 -57.43 13.59
CA GLY A 520 -13.90 -58.37 12.57
C GLY A 520 -12.67 -57.83 11.81
N ASN A 521 -12.29 -58.60 10.82
CA ASN A 521 -11.21 -58.23 9.92
C ASN A 521 -11.79 -57.85 8.56
N LEU A 522 -11.22 -56.82 7.93
CA LEU A 522 -11.64 -56.41 6.61
C LEU A 522 -10.43 -56.18 5.69
N LYS A 523 -10.64 -56.41 4.40
CA LYS A 523 -9.70 -56.06 3.33
C LYS A 523 -10.49 -55.35 2.24
N LEU A 524 -10.18 -54.08 2.00
CA LEU A 524 -10.81 -53.26 0.99
C LEU A 524 -9.79 -52.89 -0.06
N ARG A 525 -10.11 -53.02 -1.32
CA ARG A 525 -9.33 -52.50 -2.44
C ARG A 525 -10.25 -51.62 -3.26
N ILE A 526 -9.80 -50.42 -3.57
CA ILE A 526 -10.53 -49.44 -4.34
C ILE A 526 -9.64 -48.90 -5.46
N SER A 527 -10.23 -48.71 -6.63
CA SER A 527 -9.67 -47.89 -7.70
C SER A 527 -10.70 -46.87 -8.16
N GLY A 528 -10.25 -45.72 -8.62
CA GLY A 528 -11.11 -44.62 -9.09
C GLY A 528 -10.32 -43.50 -9.72
N ASN A 529 -10.97 -42.39 -10.08
CA ASN A 529 -10.33 -41.22 -10.67
C ASN A 529 -10.66 -39.98 -9.85
N LEU A 530 -9.63 -39.25 -9.43
CA LEU A 530 -9.72 -37.99 -8.67
C LEU A 530 -9.69 -36.79 -9.60
N THR A 531 -10.61 -36.69 -10.56
CA THR A 531 -10.72 -35.52 -11.43
C THR A 531 -11.57 -34.44 -10.77
N ALA A 532 -11.15 -33.18 -10.90
CA ALA A 532 -11.83 -32.05 -10.27
C ALA A 532 -13.26 -31.81 -10.80
N ASP A 533 -13.50 -32.18 -12.03
CA ASP A 533 -14.75 -31.94 -12.79
C ASP A 533 -15.80 -33.03 -12.67
N LYS A 534 -15.49 -34.17 -12.04
CA LYS A 534 -16.40 -35.30 -11.92
C LYS A 534 -16.50 -35.79 -10.48
N PRO A 535 -17.70 -36.23 -10.04
CA PRO A 535 -17.84 -36.83 -8.73
C PRO A 535 -17.06 -38.16 -8.68
N LEU A 536 -16.38 -38.41 -7.57
CA LEU A 536 -15.54 -39.59 -7.38
C LEU A 536 -16.35 -40.89 -7.41
N LYS A 537 -17.49 -40.89 -6.74
CA LYS A 537 -18.32 -42.12 -6.51
C LYS A 537 -18.60 -42.93 -7.78
N PRO A 538 -19.04 -42.36 -8.92
CA PRO A 538 -19.29 -43.11 -10.15
C PRO A 538 -18.04 -43.72 -10.79
N THR A 539 -16.83 -43.31 -10.38
CA THR A 539 -15.57 -43.85 -10.92
C THR A 539 -15.00 -44.97 -10.07
N ILE A 540 -15.60 -45.23 -8.89
CA ILE A 540 -15.08 -46.21 -7.93
C ILE A 540 -15.43 -47.63 -8.36
N ASN A 541 -14.36 -48.42 -8.48
CA ASN A 541 -14.45 -49.88 -8.56
C ASN A 541 -13.68 -50.48 -7.40
N GLY A 542 -14.13 -51.61 -6.86
CA GLY A 542 -13.45 -52.17 -5.71
C GLY A 542 -13.96 -53.52 -5.27
N SER A 543 -13.31 -54.07 -4.27
CA SER A 543 -13.69 -55.31 -3.61
C SER A 543 -13.50 -55.21 -2.12
N LEU A 544 -14.45 -55.70 -1.36
CA LEU A 544 -14.41 -55.83 0.09
C LEU A 544 -14.55 -57.28 0.51
N GLN A 545 -13.65 -57.73 1.36
CA GLN A 545 -13.74 -59.00 2.09
C GLN A 545 -13.82 -58.66 3.58
N ALA A 546 -14.83 -59.14 4.24
CA ALA A 546 -15.01 -58.98 5.68
C ALA A 546 -15.24 -60.34 6.35
N THR A 547 -14.65 -60.53 7.53
CA THR A 547 -14.80 -61.73 8.35
C THR A 547 -15.08 -61.29 9.78
N ASP A 548 -16.18 -61.75 10.37
CA ASP A 548 -16.52 -61.45 11.75
C ASP A 548 -15.74 -62.29 12.76
N SER A 549 -15.94 -62.06 14.05
CA SER A 549 -15.32 -62.82 15.13
C SER A 549 -15.75 -64.27 15.22
N HIS A 550 -16.83 -64.64 14.54
CA HIS A 550 -17.39 -66.05 14.47
C HIS A 550 -16.92 -66.79 13.21
N GLY A 551 -16.12 -66.15 12.36
CA GLY A 551 -15.61 -66.70 11.12
C GLY A 551 -16.58 -66.61 9.92
N GLN A 552 -17.70 -65.88 10.05
CA GLN A 552 -18.60 -65.62 8.93
C GLN A 552 -17.91 -64.62 7.97
N GLN A 553 -17.99 -64.90 6.66
CA GLN A 553 -17.35 -64.15 5.63
C GLN A 553 -18.34 -63.48 4.68
N VAL A 554 -18.09 -62.27 4.30
CA VAL A 554 -18.82 -61.53 3.28
C VAL A 554 -17.85 -60.99 2.24
N ASN A 555 -18.17 -61.23 0.98
CA ASN A 555 -17.46 -60.67 -0.16
C ASN A 555 -18.40 -59.74 -0.94
N GLN A 556 -18.01 -58.52 -1.14
CA GLN A 556 -18.74 -57.53 -1.94
C GLN A 556 -17.85 -56.96 -3.01
N THR A 557 -18.41 -56.60 -4.15
CA THR A 557 -17.74 -55.89 -5.22
C THR A 557 -18.47 -54.57 -5.48
N MET A 558 -17.73 -53.56 -5.84
CA MET A 558 -18.27 -52.28 -6.26
C MET A 558 -17.88 -52.04 -7.73
N GLN A 559 -18.85 -51.67 -8.54
CA GLN A 559 -18.63 -51.25 -9.94
C GLN A 559 -19.33 -49.93 -10.18
N ASN A 560 -18.59 -48.94 -10.68
CA ASN A 560 -19.12 -47.60 -10.94
C ASN A 560 -19.84 -46.96 -9.74
N GLY A 561 -19.36 -47.24 -8.53
CA GLY A 561 -19.94 -46.72 -7.28
C GLY A 561 -21.19 -47.47 -6.78
N GLU A 562 -21.61 -48.53 -7.42
CA GLU A 562 -22.69 -49.40 -6.99
C GLU A 562 -22.15 -50.74 -6.46
N VAL A 563 -22.66 -51.17 -5.30
CA VAL A 563 -22.19 -52.39 -4.64
C VAL A 563 -23.06 -53.58 -5.06
N HIS A 564 -22.39 -54.61 -5.50
CA HIS A 564 -22.99 -55.91 -5.82
C HIS A 564 -22.52 -56.95 -4.78
N GLY A 565 -23.43 -57.51 -4.02
CA GLY A 565 -23.11 -58.52 -3.01
C GLY A 565 -23.24 -59.95 -3.56
N VAL A 566 -22.21 -60.78 -3.32
CA VAL A 566 -22.36 -62.21 -3.31
C VAL A 566 -22.44 -62.64 -1.83
N ALA A 567 -23.61 -62.99 -1.36
CA ALA A 567 -23.73 -63.61 -0.04
C ALA A 567 -22.87 -64.90 -0.04
N GLY A 568 -21.84 -64.94 0.82
CA GLY A 568 -21.05 -66.14 1.02
C GLY A 568 -21.90 -67.24 1.55
N GLN A 569 -21.69 -68.44 1.04
CA GLN A 569 -22.19 -69.69 1.59
C GLN A 569 -21.53 -70.03 2.90
#